data_64d685496bab1becd3d58aac41867d12
#
_entry.id   64d685496bab1becd3d58aac41867d12
#
_cell.length_a   1.000
_cell.length_b   1.000
_cell.length_c   1.000
_cell.angle_alpha   90.00
_cell.angle_beta   90.00
_cell.angle_gamma   90.00
#
_symmetry.space_group_name_H-M   'P 1'
#
loop_
_entity.id
_entity.type
_entity.pdbx_description
1 polymer ?
#
loop_
_entity_poly.entity_id
_entity_poly.type
_entity_poly.pdbx_seq_one_letter_code
_entity_poly.pdbx_strand_id
1 'polypeptide(L)' 'MTNAELKQALFSAAPVRYNGIEYQRVCEIVYRRPENEVIVSAGLLDKNENCIVYARPEKVEVVTDG' A
#
# COMPACT_ATOMS: atom_id res chain seq x y z
N MET A 1 -1.65 -6.95 -4.64
CA MET A 1 -0.84 -6.19 -5.63
C MET A 1 0.51 -6.83 -5.84
N THR A 2 0.97 -6.84 -7.07
CA THR A 2 2.36 -7.18 -7.38
C THR A 2 3.26 -5.99 -7.03
N ASN A 3 4.58 -6.21 -7.06
CA ASN A 3 5.52 -5.11 -6.83
C ASN A 3 5.38 -4.01 -7.87
N ALA A 4 5.12 -4.37 -9.12
CA ALA A 4 4.93 -3.40 -10.20
C ALA A 4 3.67 -2.57 -9.97
N GLU A 5 2.58 -3.20 -9.58
CA GLU A 5 1.33 -2.52 -9.27
C GLU A 5 1.47 -1.60 -8.06
N LEU A 6 2.23 -2.03 -7.07
CA LEU A 6 2.47 -1.25 -5.86
C LEU A 6 3.26 0.03 -6.18
N LYS A 7 4.30 -0.09 -7.01
CA LYS A 7 5.06 1.07 -7.46
C LYS A 7 4.19 2.02 -8.28
N GLN A 8 3.35 1.48 -9.14
CA GLN A 8 2.44 2.29 -9.94
C GLN A 8 1.45 3.05 -9.05
N ALA A 9 0.92 2.39 -8.03
CA ALA A 9 0.01 3.03 -7.07
C ALA A 9 0.72 4.15 -6.30
N LEU A 10 1.98 3.92 -5.93
CA LEU A 10 2.78 4.94 -5.25
C LEU A 10 2.96 6.19 -6.12
N PHE A 11 3.31 6.01 -7.38
CA PHE A 11 3.57 7.15 -8.27
C PHE A 11 2.30 7.83 -8.75
N SER A 12 1.20 7.11 -8.91
CA SER A 12 -0.06 7.70 -9.37
C SER A 12 -0.88 8.33 -8.25
N ALA A 13 -0.54 8.03 -7.00
CA ALA A 13 -1.28 8.48 -5.82
C ALA A 13 -2.76 8.05 -5.86
N ALA A 14 -3.04 6.91 -6.46
CA ALA A 14 -4.40 6.38 -6.55
C ALA A 14 -4.89 5.91 -5.17
N PRO A 15 -6.18 6.09 -4.86
CA PRO A 15 -6.72 5.58 -3.60
C PRO A 15 -6.70 4.05 -3.59
N VAL A 16 -6.51 3.50 -2.40
CA VAL A 16 -6.40 2.05 -2.21
C VAL A 16 -7.32 1.60 -1.09
N ARG A 17 -7.64 0.31 -1.08
CA ARG A 17 -8.46 -0.30 -0.05
C ARG A 17 -7.70 -1.45 0.58
N TYR A 18 -7.77 -1.53 1.89
CA TYR A 18 -7.16 -2.61 2.64
C TYR A 18 -8.12 -2.99 3.78
N ASN A 19 -8.44 -4.26 3.86
CA ASN A 19 -9.30 -4.79 4.93
C ASN A 19 -10.65 -4.06 5.00
N GLY A 20 -11.22 -3.73 3.84
CA GLY A 20 -12.51 -3.05 3.75
C GLY A 20 -12.48 -1.55 4.03
N ILE A 21 -11.30 -1.00 4.31
CA ILE A 21 -11.13 0.41 4.64
C ILE A 21 -10.40 1.10 3.50
N GLU A 22 -10.92 2.23 3.05
CA GLU A 22 -10.27 3.04 2.04
C GLU A 22 -9.19 3.93 2.65
N TYR A 23 -8.05 3.98 1.97
CA TYR A 23 -6.93 4.85 2.32
C TYR A 23 -6.67 5.82 1.17
N GLN A 24 -6.06 6.94 1.48
CA GLN A 24 -5.88 8.00 0.50
C GLN A 24 -4.94 7.58 -0.63
N ARG A 25 -3.82 6.94 -0.27
CA ARG A 25 -2.85 6.46 -1.27
C ARG A 25 -1.80 5.59 -0.61
N VAL A 26 -1.03 4.91 -1.45
CA VAL A 26 0.22 4.29 -0.99
C VAL A 26 1.26 5.41 -0.93
N CYS A 27 1.80 5.67 0.26
CA CYS A 27 2.77 6.75 0.44
C CYS A 27 4.21 6.25 0.55
N GLU A 28 4.40 4.96 0.82
CA GLU A 28 5.75 4.39 0.85
C GLU A 28 5.70 2.88 0.65
N ILE A 29 6.83 2.32 0.24
CA ILE A 29 7.02 0.88 0.12
C ILE A 29 8.25 0.54 0.95
N VAL A 30 8.10 -0.38 1.90
CA VAL A 30 9.16 -0.75 2.82
C VAL A 30 9.62 -2.16 2.50
N TYR A 31 10.93 -2.32 2.33
CA TYR A 31 11.56 -3.62 2.13
C TYR A 31 12.35 -3.96 3.38
N ARG A 32 12.11 -5.14 3.92
CA ARG A 32 12.83 -5.64 5.09
C ARG A 32 13.42 -6.99 4.80
N ARG A 33 14.57 -7.25 5.38
CA ARG A 33 15.18 -8.56 5.30
C ARG A 33 15.59 -9.01 6.72
N PRO A 34 14.61 -9.50 7.50
CA PRO A 34 14.92 -9.90 8.88
C PRO A 34 15.85 -11.10 8.97
N GLU A 35 15.74 -12.04 8.04
CA GLU A 35 16.61 -13.23 8.00
C GLU A 35 16.98 -13.54 6.56
N ASN A 36 16.37 -14.59 5.99
CA ASN A 36 16.72 -15.08 4.65
C ASN A 36 15.78 -14.64 3.57
N GLU A 37 14.70 -13.96 3.90
CA GLU A 37 13.72 -13.53 2.91
C GLU A 37 13.43 -12.05 3.03
N VAL A 38 13.04 -11.47 1.89
CA VAL A 38 12.67 -10.07 1.84
C VAL A 38 11.17 -9.95 2.03
N ILE A 39 10.78 -9.12 2.99
CA ILE A 39 9.37 -8.84 3.26
C ILE A 39 9.07 -7.43 2.75
N VAL A 40 8.01 -7.31 1.96
CA VAL A 40 7.56 -6.03 1.41
C VAL A 40 6.30 -5.60 2.12
N SER A 41 6.28 -4.35 2.55
CA SER A 41 5.10 -3.75 3.17
C SER A 41 4.74 -2.46 2.46
N ALA A 42 3.45 -2.23 2.28
CA ALA A 42 2.95 -0.98 1.72
C ALA A 42 2.52 -0.06 2.86
N GLY A 43 3.00 1.16 2.84
CA GLY A 43 2.53 2.19 3.77
C GLY A 43 1.34 2.91 3.18
N LEU A 44 0.20 2.81 3.83
CA LEU A 44 -1.06 3.38 3.37
C LEU A 44 -1.39 4.62 4.19
N LEU A 45 -1.57 5.74 3.53
CA LEU A 45 -1.89 6.98 4.20
C LEU A 45 -3.39 7.05 4.49
N ASP A 46 -3.73 7.31 5.74
CA ASP A 46 -5.10 7.50 6.18
C ASP A 46 -5.76 8.68 5.47
N LYS A 47 -7.07 8.65 5.31
CA LYS A 47 -7.84 9.74 4.68
C LYS A 47 -7.66 11.08 5.38
N ASN A 48 -7.41 11.05 6.68
CA ASN A 48 -7.15 12.27 7.46
C ASN A 48 -5.68 12.69 7.43
N GLU A 49 -4.83 11.93 6.76
CA GLU A 49 -3.39 12.18 6.67
C GLU A 49 -2.68 12.21 8.03
N ASN A 50 -3.26 11.54 9.01
CA ASN A 50 -2.73 11.54 10.39
C ASN A 50 -1.86 10.35 10.72
N CYS A 51 -2.02 9.23 10.03
CA CYS A 51 -1.25 8.04 10.33
C CYS A 51 -1.04 7.18 9.08
N ILE A 52 -0.06 6.31 9.18
CA ILE A 52 0.28 5.37 8.12
C ILE A 52 0.08 3.96 8.65
N VAL A 53 -0.66 3.16 7.90
CA VAL A 53 -0.89 1.76 8.21
C VAL A 53 -0.06 0.91 7.25
N TYR A 54 0.67 -0.05 7.80
CA TYR A 54 1.49 -0.95 6.98
C TYR A 54 0.73 -2.23 6.70
N ALA A 55 0.67 -2.58 5.45
CA ALA A 55 -0.10 -3.72 4.98
C ALA A 55 0.71 -4.57 4.01
N ARG A 56 0.36 -5.86 3.92
CA ARG A 56 0.97 -6.74 2.93
C ARG A 56 0.40 -6.40 1.55
N PRO A 57 1.25 -6.30 0.53
CA PRO A 57 0.80 -5.91 -0.80
C PRO A 57 -0.32 -6.78 -1.38
N GLU A 58 -0.30 -8.08 -1.11
CA GLU A 58 -1.32 -8.99 -1.64
C GLU A 58 -2.72 -8.72 -1.09
N LYS A 59 -2.81 -7.95 -0.01
CA LYS A 59 -4.09 -7.61 0.60
C LYS A 59 -4.59 -6.21 0.26
N VAL A 60 -3.81 -5.47 -0.51
CA VAL A 60 -4.15 -4.10 -0.90
C VAL A 60 -4.73 -4.11 -2.30
N GLU A 61 -5.81 -3.35 -2.50
CA GLU A 61 -6.48 -3.22 -3.79
C GLU A 61 -6.56 -1.75 -4.19
N VAL A 62 -6.41 -1.49 -5.48
CA VAL A 62 -6.65 -0.14 -5.99
C VAL A 62 -8.15 0.07 -6.07
N VAL A 63 -8.62 1.21 -5.56
CA VAL A 63 -10.01 1.59 -5.68
C VAL A 63 -10.26 2.08 -7.10
N THR A 64 -11.08 1.35 -7.83
CA THR A 64 -11.46 1.75 -9.17
C THR A 64 -12.88 2.29 -9.12
N ASP A 65 -13.06 3.50 -9.59
CA ASP A 65 -14.39 4.07 -9.75
C ASP A 65 -15.02 3.42 -10.95
N GLY A 66 -15.87 2.53 -10.66
CA GLY A 66 -16.49 1.64 -11.55
C GLY A 66 -17.29 2.12 -12.68
#